data_39b58e464fccb2e46d7b9357b68dcc3b
#
_entry.id   39b58e464fccb2e46d7b9357b68dcc3b
#
_cell.length_a   1.000
_cell.length_b   1.000
_cell.length_c   1.000
_cell.angle_alpha   90.00
_cell.angle_beta   90.00
_cell.angle_gamma   90.00
#
_symmetry.space_group_name_H-M   'P 1'
#
loop_
_entity.id
_entity.type
_entity.pdbx_description
1 polymer ?
#
loop_
_entity_poly.entity_id
_entity_poly.type
_entity_poly.pdbx_seq_one_letter_code
_entity_poly.pdbx_strand_id
1 'polypeptide(L)'
;MNTIVTSKEEILKTSREMIRQQGWSAISIRSVAAACGVSVGSIYNYFDSKSDLVGATVESVWCEIFHRPDNDAVFRDVQVCVTWIYERMAYGGEQYPGFFTLHSLGFMGKEKSDGKRRMQKTWHHILSGLCDVLRQDEKIRPDAFTDQFTPEKFADVLFSLMLSALLRQDYDPSAVLEIVRRTLY
;
A
#
# COMPACT_ATOMS: atom_id res chain seq x y z
N MET A 1 -30.44 17.27 -21.17
CA MET A 1 -29.22 17.45 -20.38
C MET A 1 -28.59 16.10 -20.14
N ASN A 2 -27.44 15.83 -20.75
CA ASN A 2 -26.71 14.59 -20.47
C ASN A 2 -26.14 14.71 -19.04
N THR A 3 -26.71 14.01 -18.08
CA THR A 3 -26.15 13.89 -16.74
C THR A 3 -24.85 13.09 -16.87
N ILE A 4 -23.71 13.71 -16.67
CA ILE A 4 -22.44 13.01 -16.61
C ILE A 4 -22.54 12.05 -15.42
N VAL A 5 -22.60 10.74 -15.72
CA VAL A 5 -22.63 9.69 -14.71
C VAL A 5 -21.17 9.41 -14.32
N THR A 6 -20.83 9.62 -13.06
CA THR A 6 -19.52 9.25 -12.50
C THR A 6 -19.68 8.00 -11.63
N SER A 7 -18.59 7.32 -11.34
CA SER A 7 -18.51 6.20 -10.41
C SER A 7 -17.50 6.48 -9.31
N LYS A 8 -17.58 5.71 -8.23
CA LYS A 8 -16.57 5.79 -7.15
C LYS A 8 -15.16 5.55 -7.68
N GLU A 9 -15.01 4.60 -8.58
CA GLU A 9 -13.73 4.27 -9.21
C GLU A 9 -13.18 5.43 -10.07
N GLU A 10 -14.02 6.08 -10.88
CA GLU A 10 -13.63 7.22 -11.69
C GLU A 10 -13.23 8.42 -10.83
N ILE A 11 -13.93 8.68 -9.74
CA ILE A 11 -13.57 9.72 -8.77
C ILE A 11 -12.20 9.42 -8.15
N LEU A 12 -11.94 8.18 -7.74
CA LEU A 12 -10.67 7.78 -7.14
C LEU A 12 -9.53 7.84 -8.15
N LYS A 13 -9.76 7.42 -9.40
CA LYS A 13 -8.80 7.53 -10.49
C LYS A 13 -8.42 9.00 -10.75
N THR A 14 -9.42 9.88 -10.88
CA THR A 14 -9.21 11.32 -11.04
C THR A 14 -8.44 11.91 -9.86
N SER A 15 -8.78 11.50 -8.63
CA SER A 15 -8.08 11.94 -7.43
C SER A 15 -6.60 11.51 -7.42
N ARG A 16 -6.27 10.28 -7.83
CA ARG A 16 -4.89 9.82 -7.96
C ARG A 16 -4.10 10.64 -8.98
N GLU A 17 -4.72 10.90 -10.13
CA GLU A 17 -4.09 11.72 -11.17
C GLU A 17 -3.81 13.15 -10.70
N MET A 18 -4.74 13.78 -9.98
CA MET A 18 -4.54 15.07 -9.36
C MET A 18 -3.37 15.07 -8.37
N ILE A 19 -3.23 14.00 -7.58
CA ILE A 19 -2.11 13.86 -6.63
C ILE A 19 -0.77 13.78 -7.36
N ARG A 20 -0.68 13.01 -8.44
CA ARG A 20 0.55 12.90 -9.24
C ARG A 20 0.97 14.25 -9.81
N GLN A 21 0.03 15.03 -10.31
CA GLN A 21 0.29 16.30 -10.99
C GLN A 21 0.49 17.47 -10.06
N GLN A 22 -0.25 17.54 -8.94
CA GLN A 22 -0.38 18.72 -8.10
C GLN A 22 -0.10 18.45 -6.61
N GLY A 23 0.11 17.20 -6.23
CA GLY A 23 0.32 16.78 -4.86
C GLY A 23 -0.97 16.68 -4.02
N TRP A 24 -0.81 16.24 -2.80
CA TRP A 24 -1.90 15.94 -1.86
C TRP A 24 -2.78 17.12 -1.49
N SER A 25 -2.23 18.33 -1.47
CA SER A 25 -2.96 19.56 -1.15
C SER A 25 -4.06 19.89 -2.15
N ALA A 26 -3.99 19.36 -3.37
CA ALA A 26 -4.98 19.56 -4.42
C ALA A 26 -6.33 18.88 -4.12
N ILE A 27 -6.36 17.90 -3.19
CA ILE A 27 -7.56 17.08 -2.94
C ILE A 27 -8.55 17.81 -2.02
N SER A 28 -9.68 18.17 -2.59
CA SER A 28 -10.86 18.64 -1.88
C SER A 28 -12.12 18.17 -2.61
N ILE A 29 -13.26 18.15 -1.94
CA ILE A 29 -14.55 17.79 -2.57
C ILE A 29 -14.81 18.66 -3.82
N ARG A 30 -14.52 19.97 -3.74
CA ARG A 30 -14.75 20.91 -4.83
C ARG A 30 -13.80 20.69 -6.01
N SER A 31 -12.50 20.54 -5.74
CA SER A 31 -11.50 20.33 -6.80
C SER A 31 -11.71 19.01 -7.53
N VAL A 32 -12.00 17.92 -6.78
CA VAL A 32 -12.29 16.62 -7.37
C VAL A 32 -13.59 16.64 -8.18
N ALA A 33 -14.66 17.29 -7.69
CA ALA A 33 -15.91 17.46 -8.46
C ALA A 33 -15.66 18.19 -9.77
N ALA A 34 -14.89 19.30 -9.73
CA ALA A 34 -14.52 20.05 -10.91
C ALA A 34 -13.71 19.22 -11.91
N ALA A 35 -12.72 18.47 -11.43
CA ALA A 35 -11.88 17.59 -12.26
C ALA A 35 -12.68 16.44 -12.89
N CYS A 36 -13.67 15.90 -12.19
CA CYS A 36 -14.59 14.89 -12.71
C CYS A 36 -15.68 15.47 -13.63
N GLY A 37 -15.82 16.79 -13.73
CA GLY A 37 -16.90 17.44 -14.49
C GLY A 37 -18.29 17.24 -13.89
N VAL A 38 -18.41 17.03 -12.58
CA VAL A 38 -19.66 16.75 -11.88
C VAL A 38 -19.95 17.79 -10.79
N SER A 39 -21.18 17.78 -10.27
CA SER A 39 -21.54 18.64 -9.13
C SER A 39 -20.87 18.16 -7.83
N VAL A 40 -20.70 19.08 -6.87
CA VAL A 40 -20.24 18.74 -5.51
C VAL A 40 -21.19 17.72 -4.85
N GLY A 41 -22.50 17.85 -5.07
CA GLY A 41 -23.51 16.90 -4.59
C GLY A 41 -23.30 15.49 -5.14
N SER A 42 -22.80 15.36 -6.37
CA SER A 42 -22.49 14.04 -6.96
C SER A 42 -21.36 13.35 -6.22
N ILE A 43 -20.36 14.06 -5.71
CA ILE A 43 -19.29 13.46 -4.90
C ILE A 43 -19.85 12.98 -3.55
N TYR A 44 -20.74 13.75 -2.93
CA TYR A 44 -21.38 13.34 -1.66
C TYR A 44 -22.29 12.10 -1.75
N ASN A 45 -22.69 11.69 -2.97
CA ASN A 45 -23.36 10.42 -3.16
C ASN A 45 -22.44 9.19 -2.93
N TYR A 46 -21.11 9.38 -2.95
CA TYR A 46 -20.11 8.32 -2.83
C TYR A 46 -19.24 8.44 -1.57
N PHE A 47 -19.10 9.65 -1.02
CA PHE A 47 -18.23 9.94 0.12
C PHE A 47 -18.94 10.87 1.11
N ASP A 48 -19.03 10.44 2.36
CA ASP A 48 -19.77 11.17 3.40
C ASP A 48 -19.09 12.48 3.81
N SER A 49 -17.78 12.59 3.59
CA SER A 49 -16.99 13.75 3.99
C SER A 49 -15.71 13.89 3.17
N LYS A 50 -15.02 15.05 3.31
CA LYS A 50 -13.67 15.23 2.77
C LYS A 50 -12.72 14.16 3.32
N SER A 51 -12.80 13.84 4.60
CA SER A 51 -11.95 12.81 5.24
C SER A 51 -12.19 11.43 4.67
N ASP A 52 -13.43 11.10 4.31
CA ASP A 52 -13.79 9.84 3.66
C ASP A 52 -13.23 9.76 2.24
N LEU A 53 -13.38 10.82 1.44
CA LEU A 53 -12.77 10.92 0.10
C LEU A 53 -11.23 10.76 0.18
N VAL A 54 -10.58 11.50 1.08
CA VAL A 54 -9.12 11.41 1.25
C VAL A 54 -8.70 10.01 1.70
N GLY A 55 -9.39 9.42 2.67
CA GLY A 55 -9.09 8.06 3.14
C GLY A 55 -9.25 7.00 2.05
N ALA A 56 -10.32 7.09 1.25
CA ALA A 56 -10.53 6.20 0.12
C ALA A 56 -9.49 6.42 -1.00
N THR A 57 -9.06 7.66 -1.21
CA THR A 57 -8.00 7.98 -2.17
C THR A 57 -6.66 7.39 -1.72
N VAL A 58 -6.30 7.51 -0.44
CA VAL A 58 -5.10 6.88 0.14
C VAL A 58 -5.13 5.37 -0.07
N GLU A 59 -6.24 4.70 0.28
CA GLU A 59 -6.42 3.27 0.06
C GLU A 59 -6.26 2.90 -1.43
N SER A 60 -6.85 3.69 -2.32
CA SER A 60 -6.75 3.52 -3.77
C SER A 60 -5.31 3.66 -4.30
N VAL A 61 -4.49 4.54 -3.72
CA VAL A 61 -3.06 4.67 -4.05
C VAL A 61 -2.29 3.43 -3.60
N TRP A 62 -2.54 2.93 -2.37
CA TRP A 62 -1.95 1.68 -1.90
C TRP A 62 -2.30 0.49 -2.81
N CYS A 63 -3.57 0.36 -3.19
CA CYS A 63 -4.03 -0.69 -4.09
C CYS A 63 -3.34 -0.59 -5.46
N GLU A 64 -3.11 0.61 -5.99
CA GLU A 64 -2.41 0.79 -7.26
C GLU A 64 -0.91 0.46 -7.14
N ILE A 65 -0.25 0.93 -6.08
CA ILE A 65 1.17 0.66 -5.85
C ILE A 65 1.41 -0.85 -5.72
N PHE A 66 0.59 -1.56 -4.93
CA PHE A 66 0.74 -2.98 -4.64
C PHE A 66 -0.27 -3.85 -5.41
N HIS A 67 -0.66 -3.40 -6.60
CA HIS A 67 -1.50 -4.23 -7.46
C HIS A 67 -0.81 -5.57 -7.72
N ARG A 68 -1.53 -6.66 -7.40
CA ARG A 68 -1.00 -8.01 -7.56
C ARG A 68 -0.70 -8.27 -9.03
N PRO A 69 0.50 -8.72 -9.40
CA PRO A 69 0.79 -9.10 -10.76
C PRO A 69 -0.03 -10.33 -11.17
N ASP A 70 -0.36 -10.43 -12.45
CA ASP A 70 -1.08 -11.59 -12.99
C ASP A 70 -0.29 -12.91 -12.87
N ASN A 71 1.02 -12.81 -12.62
CA ASN A 71 1.89 -13.97 -12.44
C ASN A 71 2.02 -14.33 -10.95
N ASP A 72 1.34 -15.38 -10.53
CA ASP A 72 1.39 -15.92 -9.17
C ASP A 72 2.78 -16.44 -8.74
N ALA A 73 3.74 -16.60 -9.67
CA ALA A 73 5.08 -17.07 -9.35
C ALA A 73 5.82 -16.15 -8.36
N VAL A 74 5.52 -14.84 -8.36
CA VAL A 74 6.07 -13.86 -7.41
C VAL A 74 5.73 -14.25 -5.95
N PHE A 75 4.61 -14.90 -5.73
CA PHE A 75 4.12 -15.27 -4.41
C PHE A 75 4.48 -16.72 -3.98
N ARG A 76 5.39 -17.36 -4.70
CA ARG A 76 5.91 -18.70 -4.38
C ARG A 76 7.40 -18.73 -4.03
N ASP A 77 8.05 -17.57 -4.01
CA ASP A 77 9.47 -17.42 -3.71
C ASP A 77 9.65 -16.14 -2.88
N VAL A 78 10.20 -16.29 -1.68
CA VAL A 78 10.32 -15.17 -0.73
C VAL A 78 11.25 -14.08 -1.24
N GLN A 79 12.37 -14.44 -1.91
CA GLN A 79 13.32 -13.46 -2.43
C GLN A 79 12.68 -12.66 -3.57
N VAL A 80 11.94 -13.33 -4.47
CA VAL A 80 11.23 -12.68 -5.57
C VAL A 80 10.12 -11.77 -5.02
N CYS A 81 9.38 -12.23 -4.03
CA CYS A 81 8.32 -11.43 -3.38
C CYS A 81 8.88 -10.18 -2.70
N VAL A 82 9.97 -10.31 -1.93
CA VAL A 82 10.63 -9.17 -1.28
C VAL A 82 11.16 -8.18 -2.32
N THR A 83 11.83 -8.65 -3.37
CA THR A 83 12.31 -7.80 -4.46
C THR A 83 11.14 -7.02 -5.08
N TRP A 84 10.06 -7.70 -5.44
CA TRP A 84 8.86 -7.08 -6.00
C TRP A 84 8.28 -6.01 -5.07
N ILE A 85 8.18 -6.26 -3.76
CA ILE A 85 7.66 -5.28 -2.81
C ILE A 85 8.53 -4.02 -2.80
N TYR A 86 9.87 -4.16 -2.78
CA TYR A 86 10.78 -3.01 -2.79
C TYR A 86 10.72 -2.22 -4.09
N GLU A 87 10.61 -2.89 -5.24
CA GLU A 87 10.38 -2.25 -6.53
C GLU A 87 9.06 -1.48 -6.56
N ARG A 88 7.98 -2.03 -5.96
CA ARG A 88 6.70 -1.34 -5.84
C ARG A 88 6.77 -0.13 -4.90
N MET A 89 7.53 -0.21 -3.81
CA MET A 89 7.79 0.93 -2.93
C MET A 89 8.55 2.04 -3.65
N ALA A 90 9.59 1.71 -4.41
CA ALA A 90 10.33 2.67 -5.22
C ALA A 90 9.40 3.35 -6.24
N TYR A 91 8.64 2.57 -7.00
CA TYR A 91 7.63 3.07 -7.93
C TYR A 91 6.64 4.02 -7.24
N GLY A 92 6.11 3.63 -6.08
CA GLY A 92 5.16 4.45 -5.33
C GLY A 92 5.76 5.77 -4.85
N GLY A 93 7.03 5.76 -4.44
CA GLY A 93 7.78 6.97 -4.05
C GLY A 93 7.95 7.96 -5.21
N GLU A 94 8.21 7.45 -6.42
CA GLU A 94 8.34 8.25 -7.64
C GLU A 94 6.99 8.79 -8.12
N GLN A 95 5.97 7.94 -8.19
CA GLN A 95 4.65 8.32 -8.72
C GLN A 95 3.85 9.21 -7.78
N TYR A 96 4.06 9.07 -6.47
CA TYR A 96 3.33 9.79 -5.43
C TYR A 96 4.29 10.42 -4.41
N PRO A 97 5.02 11.50 -4.76
CA PRO A 97 6.00 12.12 -3.88
C PRO A 97 5.41 12.48 -2.51
N GLY A 98 6.11 12.11 -1.45
CA GLY A 98 5.68 12.35 -0.07
C GLY A 98 4.55 11.44 0.44
N PHE A 99 4.01 10.52 -0.37
CA PHE A 99 2.92 9.64 0.03
C PHE A 99 3.24 8.83 1.28
N PHE A 100 4.34 8.12 1.27
CA PHE A 100 4.73 7.27 2.39
C PHE A 100 5.04 8.07 3.64
N THR A 101 5.72 9.21 3.53
CA THR A 101 6.05 10.07 4.68
C THR A 101 4.80 10.66 5.32
N LEU A 102 3.86 11.18 4.50
CA LEU A 102 2.64 11.81 4.99
C LEU A 102 1.66 10.82 5.60
N HIS A 103 1.56 9.61 5.03
CA HIS A 103 0.51 8.66 5.39
C HIS A 103 0.99 7.50 6.25
N SER A 104 2.29 7.16 6.27
CA SER A 104 2.83 6.13 7.17
C SER A 104 3.00 6.66 8.60
N LEU A 105 3.46 7.91 8.79
CA LEU A 105 3.66 8.51 10.11
C LEU A 105 2.33 8.89 10.80
N GLY A 106 1.33 9.33 10.05
CA GLY A 106 0.00 9.68 10.59
C GLY A 106 -0.72 8.51 11.26
N PHE A 107 -0.32 7.27 10.96
CA PHE A 107 -0.92 6.06 11.52
C PHE A 107 -0.27 5.59 12.83
N MET A 108 0.91 6.10 13.19
CA MET A 108 1.57 5.82 14.48
C MET A 108 0.96 6.65 15.63
N GLY A 109 0.12 7.65 15.33
CA GLY A 109 -0.57 8.46 16.32
C GLY A 109 -1.68 7.72 17.09
N LYS A 110 -2.02 8.20 18.30
CA LYS A 110 -3.01 7.57 19.20
C LYS A 110 -4.47 7.81 18.81
N GLU A 111 -4.79 8.59 17.77
CA GLU A 111 -6.17 8.91 17.40
C GLU A 111 -6.86 7.74 16.67
N LYS A 112 -8.07 7.40 17.15
CA LYS A 112 -8.96 6.42 16.49
C LYS A 112 -9.66 7.08 15.31
N SER A 113 -9.03 7.15 14.16
CA SER A 113 -9.65 7.63 12.92
C SER A 113 -10.02 6.45 12.00
N ASP A 114 -11.03 6.65 11.15
CA ASP A 114 -11.40 5.67 10.11
C ASP A 114 -10.22 5.37 9.16
N GLY A 115 -9.35 6.33 8.93
CA GLY A 115 -8.11 6.14 8.16
C GLY A 115 -7.18 5.12 8.78
N LYS A 116 -7.03 5.12 10.12
CA LYS A 116 -6.23 4.13 10.83
C LYS A 116 -6.78 2.72 10.66
N ARG A 117 -8.10 2.55 10.76
CA ARG A 117 -8.76 1.24 10.57
C ARG A 117 -8.60 0.72 9.14
N ARG A 118 -8.68 1.59 8.13
CA ARG A 118 -8.45 1.24 6.71
C ARG A 118 -7.01 0.78 6.50
N MET A 119 -6.04 1.51 7.05
CA MET A 119 -4.62 1.16 6.94
C MET A 119 -4.28 -0.14 7.68
N GLN A 120 -4.84 -0.38 8.86
CA GLN A 120 -4.66 -1.65 9.57
C GLN A 120 -5.11 -2.86 8.75
N LYS A 121 -6.20 -2.73 7.97
CA LYS A 121 -6.64 -3.78 7.05
C LYS A 121 -5.60 -4.01 5.94
N THR A 122 -5.06 -2.95 5.35
CA THR A 122 -4.03 -3.05 4.30
C THR A 122 -2.76 -3.72 4.84
N TRP A 123 -2.30 -3.32 6.01
CA TRP A 123 -1.13 -3.93 6.66
C TRP A 123 -1.35 -5.39 7.04
N HIS A 124 -2.52 -5.71 7.58
CA HIS A 124 -2.89 -7.09 7.86
C HIS A 124 -2.88 -7.94 6.59
N HIS A 125 -3.37 -7.41 5.48
CA HIS A 125 -3.34 -8.09 4.18
C HIS A 125 -1.91 -8.33 3.69
N ILE A 126 -1.01 -7.35 3.81
CA ILE A 126 0.41 -7.49 3.44
C ILE A 126 1.09 -8.55 4.33
N LEU A 127 0.91 -8.49 5.65
CA LEU A 127 1.46 -9.47 6.58
C LEU A 127 0.94 -10.88 6.30
N SER A 128 -0.36 -11.04 6.05
CA SER A 128 -0.94 -12.33 5.69
C SER A 128 -0.34 -12.86 4.40
N GLY A 129 -0.20 -12.00 3.37
CA GLY A 129 0.43 -12.37 2.10
C GLY A 129 1.88 -12.82 2.27
N LEU A 130 2.68 -12.12 3.09
CA LEU A 130 4.05 -12.53 3.41
C LEU A 130 4.09 -13.89 4.12
N CYS A 131 3.20 -14.13 5.09
CA CYS A 131 3.10 -15.43 5.75
C CYS A 131 2.77 -16.55 4.77
N ASP A 132 1.86 -16.29 3.83
CA ASP A 132 1.47 -17.28 2.83
C ASP A 132 2.65 -17.62 1.90
N VAL A 133 3.43 -16.63 1.46
CA VAL A 133 4.64 -16.86 0.66
C VAL A 133 5.68 -17.67 1.45
N LEU A 134 5.92 -17.30 2.73
CA LEU A 134 6.85 -18.04 3.60
C LEU A 134 6.47 -19.50 3.82
N ARG A 135 5.18 -19.83 3.77
CA ARG A 135 4.67 -21.20 3.91
C ARG A 135 4.67 -21.98 2.60
N GLN A 136 4.60 -21.29 1.46
CA GLN A 136 4.48 -21.91 0.14
C GLN A 136 5.82 -22.07 -0.59
N ASP A 137 6.87 -21.39 -0.14
CA ASP A 137 8.19 -21.48 -0.76
C ASP A 137 8.87 -22.79 -0.42
N GLU A 138 8.85 -23.72 -1.38
CA GLU A 138 9.41 -25.07 -1.25
C GLU A 138 10.95 -25.10 -1.16
N LYS A 139 11.63 -23.99 -1.42
CA LYS A 139 13.10 -23.87 -1.35
C LYS A 139 13.58 -23.59 0.07
N ILE A 140 12.68 -23.21 0.97
CA ILE A 140 13.04 -22.94 2.37
C ILE A 140 13.50 -24.26 3.02
N ARG A 141 14.67 -24.21 3.69
CA ARG A 141 15.19 -25.39 4.37
C ARG A 141 14.23 -25.86 5.48
N PRO A 142 14.09 -27.17 5.73
CA PRO A 142 13.10 -27.71 6.67
C PRO A 142 13.25 -27.24 8.12
N ASP A 143 14.47 -26.87 8.53
CA ASP A 143 14.81 -26.42 9.88
C ASP A 143 14.84 -24.89 10.01
N ALA A 144 14.45 -24.14 8.99
CA ALA A 144 14.43 -22.68 9.03
C ALA A 144 13.48 -22.12 10.08
N PHE A 145 12.36 -22.79 10.31
CA PHE A 145 11.36 -22.39 11.29
C PHE A 145 11.28 -23.33 12.48
N THR A 146 11.02 -22.74 13.65
CA THR A 146 10.88 -23.44 14.92
C THR A 146 9.68 -22.89 15.69
N ASP A 147 9.30 -23.50 16.82
CA ASP A 147 8.24 -22.99 17.69
C ASP A 147 8.53 -21.56 18.21
N GLN A 148 9.79 -21.19 18.33
CA GLN A 148 10.21 -19.86 18.77
C GLN A 148 10.37 -18.87 17.61
N PHE A 149 10.64 -19.35 16.39
CA PHE A 149 10.85 -18.57 15.19
C PHE A 149 9.94 -19.08 14.08
N THR A 150 8.70 -18.58 14.04
CA THR A 150 7.67 -19.01 13.10
C THR A 150 7.63 -18.15 11.83
N PRO A 151 7.00 -18.62 10.74
CA PRO A 151 6.77 -17.79 9.55
C PRO A 151 6.12 -16.44 9.87
N GLU A 152 5.18 -16.39 10.81
CA GLU A 152 4.48 -15.16 11.22
C GLU A 152 5.45 -14.17 11.87
N LYS A 153 6.32 -14.62 12.77
CA LYS A 153 7.33 -13.78 13.41
C LYS A 153 8.33 -13.24 12.40
N PHE A 154 8.73 -14.06 11.42
CA PHE A 154 9.63 -13.60 10.38
C PHE A 154 8.95 -12.66 9.39
N ALA A 155 7.68 -12.87 9.05
CA ALA A 155 6.88 -11.93 8.28
C ALA A 155 6.80 -10.57 8.97
N ASP A 156 6.62 -10.53 10.30
CA ASP A 156 6.60 -9.29 11.08
C ASP A 156 7.95 -8.56 11.06
N VAL A 157 9.06 -9.30 11.12
CA VAL A 157 10.42 -8.73 10.95
C VAL A 157 10.58 -8.14 9.55
N LEU A 158 10.22 -8.87 8.49
CA LEU A 158 10.30 -8.38 7.11
C LEU A 158 9.44 -7.14 6.93
N PHE A 159 8.23 -7.14 7.46
CA PHE A 159 7.32 -5.99 7.42
C PHE A 159 7.91 -4.76 8.13
N SER A 160 8.56 -4.96 9.29
CA SER A 160 9.24 -3.89 10.02
C SER A 160 10.39 -3.29 9.21
N LEU A 161 11.17 -4.11 8.50
CA LEU A 161 12.23 -3.65 7.60
C LEU A 161 11.66 -2.85 6.41
N MET A 162 10.53 -3.30 5.84
CA MET A 162 9.82 -2.56 4.80
C MET A 162 9.32 -1.21 5.28
N LEU A 163 8.73 -1.13 6.49
CA LEU A 163 8.33 0.14 7.08
C LEU A 163 9.52 1.08 7.29
N SER A 164 10.66 0.54 7.74
CA SER A 164 11.91 1.32 7.86
C SER A 164 12.37 1.86 6.51
N ALA A 165 12.33 1.06 5.45
CA ALA A 165 12.67 1.47 4.09
C ALA A 165 11.75 2.61 3.58
N LEU A 166 10.45 2.50 3.82
CA LEU A 166 9.47 3.55 3.48
C LEU A 166 9.76 4.88 4.20
N LEU A 167 10.09 4.82 5.49
CA LEU A 167 10.39 6.02 6.29
C LEU A 167 11.70 6.68 5.88
N ARG A 168 12.70 5.89 5.52
CA ARG A 168 14.01 6.36 5.08
C ARG A 168 14.06 6.73 3.60
N GLN A 169 13.03 6.37 2.84
CA GLN A 169 12.99 6.47 1.37
C GLN A 169 14.20 5.77 0.71
N ASP A 170 14.62 4.66 1.32
CA ASP A 170 15.74 3.84 0.87
C ASP A 170 15.18 2.48 0.45
N TYR A 171 15.08 2.26 -0.84
CA TYR A 171 14.41 1.10 -1.43
C TYR A 171 15.38 0.05 -1.97
N ASP A 172 16.63 0.04 -1.50
CA ASP A 172 17.57 -1.03 -1.79
C ASP A 172 17.22 -2.30 -0.99
N PRO A 173 16.82 -3.41 -1.63
CA PRO A 173 16.47 -4.64 -0.95
C PRO A 173 17.69 -5.50 -0.56
N SER A 174 18.90 -5.16 -0.98
CA SER A 174 20.08 -6.05 -0.94
C SER A 174 20.37 -6.62 0.44
N ALA A 175 20.34 -5.79 1.48
CA ALA A 175 20.56 -6.23 2.86
C ALA A 175 19.43 -7.15 3.36
N VAL A 176 18.19 -6.85 3.02
CA VAL A 176 17.02 -7.67 3.41
C VAL A 176 17.05 -9.01 2.69
N LEU A 177 17.38 -9.03 1.41
CA LEU A 177 17.53 -10.27 0.64
C LEU A 177 18.65 -11.15 1.20
N GLU A 178 19.76 -10.56 1.66
CA GLU A 178 20.84 -11.32 2.28
C GLU A 178 20.42 -11.90 3.65
N ILE A 179 19.61 -11.17 4.44
CA ILE A 179 19.00 -11.71 5.67
C ILE A 179 18.08 -12.88 5.33
N VAL A 180 17.19 -12.71 4.36
CA VAL A 180 16.28 -13.78 3.89
C VAL A 180 17.08 -15.00 3.47
N ARG A 181 18.11 -14.82 2.62
CA ARG A 181 18.96 -15.90 2.11
C ARG A 181 19.64 -16.69 3.24
N ARG A 182 20.23 -15.99 4.21
CA ARG A 182 20.94 -16.64 5.34
C ARG A 182 20.01 -17.31 6.33
N THR A 183 18.78 -16.81 6.45
CA THR A 183 17.81 -17.30 7.43
C THR A 183 17.03 -18.48 6.91
N LEU A 184 16.66 -18.46 5.62
CA LEU A 184 15.71 -19.41 5.07
C LEU A 184 16.37 -20.48 4.16
N TYR A 185 17.48 -20.13 3.51
CA TYR A 185 18.19 -20.99 2.52
C TYR A 185 19.62 -21.28 2.97
#